data_0d643807ad970d86ff9ae444b2dd0a8a
#
_entry.id   0d643807ad970d86ff9ae444b2dd0a8a
#
_cell.length_a   1.000
_cell.length_b   1.000
_cell.length_c   1.000
_cell.angle_alpha   90.00
_cell.angle_beta   90.00
_cell.angle_gamma   90.00
#
_symmetry.space_group_name_H-M   'P 1'
#
loop_
_entity.id
_entity.type
_entity.pdbx_description
1 polymer ?
#
loop_
_entity_poly.entity_id
_entity_poly.type
_entity_poly.pdbx_seq_one_letter_code
_entity_poly.pdbx_strand_id
1 'polypeptide(L)'
;LQLRRIASHPMAGTGFDAIASLFAQLFPDARSGDAQARAAALALRRALLLVTGGPGTGKTTTIARLLVLRIAQARADGAVPPRIALAAPTGRAADRMAESLRHAAQALRALGIDDALLDALPTGASTLHRLLGVIPESPDFRHHAGHPLPLDLLVVDEASMVDLPLMCKLAEAVPEGAQLILLGDPDQLPSVEAGDVLAAIL
;
A
#
# COMPACT_ATOMS: atom_id res chain seq x y z
N LEU A 1 -0.03 -12.07 15.52
CA LEU A 1 1.41 -12.40 15.52
C LEU A 1 2.07 -11.95 14.21
N GLN A 2 1.49 -12.26 13.04
CA GLN A 2 2.10 -11.99 11.72
C GLN A 2 2.22 -10.50 11.37
N LEU A 3 1.21 -9.69 11.65
CA LEU A 3 1.29 -8.23 11.43
C LEU A 3 2.37 -7.58 12.30
N ARG A 4 2.59 -8.09 13.53
CA ARG A 4 3.70 -7.63 14.38
C ARG A 4 5.06 -7.98 13.78
N ARG A 5 5.19 -9.15 13.14
CA ARG A 5 6.39 -9.54 12.42
C ARG A 5 6.70 -8.54 11.31
N ILE A 6 5.71 -8.17 10.50
CA ILE A 6 5.86 -7.16 9.44
C ILE A 6 6.25 -5.81 10.07
N ALA A 7 5.53 -5.36 11.10
CA ALA A 7 5.73 -4.06 11.74
C ALA A 7 7.13 -3.90 12.38
N SER A 8 7.73 -4.99 12.87
CA SER A 8 9.05 -4.98 13.51
C SER A 8 10.22 -4.96 12.53
N HIS A 9 9.97 -5.17 11.23
CA HIS A 9 11.03 -5.18 10.22
C HIS A 9 11.54 -3.75 9.97
N PRO A 10 12.85 -3.51 10.06
CA PRO A 10 13.41 -2.22 9.68
C PRO A 10 13.29 -2.04 8.17
N MET A 11 12.78 -0.91 7.74
CA MET A 11 12.82 -0.55 6.32
C MET A 11 14.23 -0.05 5.97
N ALA A 12 14.89 -0.74 5.06
CA ALA A 12 16.14 -0.24 4.48
C ALA A 12 15.84 0.99 3.61
N GLY A 13 16.50 2.09 3.90
CA GLY A 13 16.36 3.32 3.12
C GLY A 13 17.31 4.38 3.67
N THR A 14 18.40 4.59 2.97
CA THR A 14 19.43 5.61 3.28
C THR A 14 19.19 6.92 2.54
N GLY A 15 18.36 6.92 1.50
CA GLY A 15 18.25 8.00 0.52
C GLY A 15 17.21 9.08 0.81
N PHE A 16 16.89 9.42 2.08
CA PHE A 16 15.90 10.47 2.33
C PHE A 16 16.33 11.82 1.75
N ASP A 17 17.61 12.13 1.82
CA ASP A 17 18.17 13.37 1.25
C ASP A 17 18.05 13.37 -0.28
N ALA A 18 18.23 12.22 -0.92
CA ALA A 18 18.11 12.08 -2.37
C ALA A 18 16.69 12.30 -2.91
N ILE A 19 15.66 12.09 -2.10
CA ILE A 19 14.26 12.30 -2.48
C ILE A 19 13.62 13.54 -1.82
N ALA A 20 14.38 14.33 -1.05
CA ALA A 20 13.85 15.47 -0.30
C ALA A 20 13.24 16.54 -1.23
N SER A 21 13.86 16.82 -2.36
CA SER A 21 13.34 17.77 -3.35
C SER A 21 12.05 17.25 -4.00
N LEU A 22 12.00 15.96 -4.34
CA LEU A 22 10.79 15.33 -4.88
C LEU A 22 9.67 15.29 -3.84
N PHE A 23 10.01 15.01 -2.57
CA PHE A 23 9.04 15.07 -1.47
C PHE A 23 8.42 16.46 -1.34
N ALA A 24 9.25 17.52 -1.37
CA ALA A 24 8.76 18.90 -1.32
C ALA A 24 7.89 19.28 -2.54
N GLN A 25 8.20 18.76 -3.72
CA GLN A 25 7.39 18.95 -4.93
C GLN A 25 6.03 18.22 -4.83
N LEU A 26 6.02 16.99 -4.30
CA LEU A 26 4.80 16.19 -4.14
C LEU A 26 3.90 16.69 -3.02
N PHE A 27 4.47 17.30 -1.99
CA PHE A 27 3.76 17.84 -0.82
C PHE A 27 4.18 19.29 -0.57
N PRO A 28 3.78 20.24 -1.44
CA PRO A 28 4.21 21.65 -1.34
C PRO A 28 3.72 22.34 -0.05
N ASP A 29 2.59 21.86 0.48
CA ASP A 29 1.98 22.37 1.71
C ASP A 29 2.35 21.54 2.95
N ALA A 30 3.43 20.75 2.89
CA ALA A 30 3.92 19.88 3.96
C ALA A 30 4.42 20.68 5.18
N ARG A 31 3.56 21.52 5.74
CA ARG A 31 3.78 22.26 7.00
C ARG A 31 3.31 21.41 8.18
N SER A 32 3.60 21.84 9.39
CA SER A 32 3.13 21.17 10.60
C SER A 32 1.60 21.00 10.56
N GLY A 33 1.12 19.76 10.42
CA GLY A 33 -0.32 19.43 10.36
C GLY A 33 -0.81 18.76 9.09
N ASP A 34 -0.01 18.70 8.00
CA ASP A 34 -0.40 17.95 6.81
C ASP A 34 -0.36 16.43 7.07
N ALA A 35 -1.54 15.84 7.23
CA ALA A 35 -1.70 14.41 7.49
C ALA A 35 -1.20 13.53 6.34
N GLN A 36 -1.34 14.01 5.08
CA GLN A 36 -0.90 13.27 3.90
C GLN A 36 0.63 13.22 3.81
N ALA A 37 1.31 14.35 4.02
CA ALA A 37 2.77 14.40 4.06
C ALA A 37 3.33 13.56 5.22
N ARG A 38 2.69 13.61 6.40
CA ARG A 38 3.06 12.77 7.54
C ARG A 38 2.90 11.27 7.24
N ALA A 39 1.78 10.87 6.63
CA ALA A 39 1.54 9.48 6.24
C ALA A 39 2.61 9.01 5.25
N ALA A 40 2.96 9.83 4.24
CA ALA A 40 4.01 9.51 3.28
C ALA A 40 5.40 9.40 3.96
N ALA A 41 5.75 10.32 4.85
CA ALA A 41 7.02 10.28 5.57
C ALA A 41 7.14 9.05 6.50
N LEU A 42 6.04 8.67 7.17
CA LEU A 42 5.98 7.46 8.00
C LEU A 42 6.11 6.19 7.14
N ALA A 43 5.43 6.16 6.00
CA ALA A 43 5.48 5.03 5.09
C ALA A 43 6.88 4.77 4.55
N LEU A 44 7.70 5.80 4.35
CA LEU A 44 9.10 5.63 3.94
C LEU A 44 9.98 4.93 5.01
N ARG A 45 9.49 4.83 6.25
CA ARG A 45 10.24 4.30 7.40
C ARG A 45 9.64 3.06 8.03
N ARG A 46 8.40 2.69 7.68
CA ARG A 46 7.65 1.62 8.34
C ARG A 46 7.26 0.53 7.34
N ALA A 47 7.51 -0.70 7.73
CA ALA A 47 7.12 -1.85 6.93
C ALA A 47 5.60 -2.13 7.01
N LEU A 48 4.94 -1.75 8.08
CA LEU A 48 3.49 -1.76 8.21
C LEU A 48 2.97 -0.34 8.41
N LEU A 49 2.03 0.08 7.58
CA LEU A 49 1.34 1.36 7.70
C LEU A 49 -0.17 1.16 7.57
N LEU A 50 -0.90 1.77 8.48
CA LEU A 50 -2.36 1.90 8.39
C LEU A 50 -2.68 3.38 8.10
N VAL A 51 -3.37 3.63 6.98
CA VAL A 51 -3.85 4.95 6.58
C VAL A 51 -5.37 4.96 6.68
N THR A 52 -5.87 5.71 7.64
CA THR A 52 -7.31 5.85 7.87
C THR A 52 -7.83 7.19 7.37
N GLY A 53 -9.09 7.21 6.95
CA GLY A 53 -9.78 8.44 6.54
C GLY A 53 -11.04 8.13 5.76
N GLY A 54 -12.01 9.04 5.80
CA GLY A 54 -13.29 8.93 5.10
C GLY A 54 -13.16 8.98 3.57
N PRO A 55 -14.27 8.81 2.85
CA PRO A 55 -14.30 8.96 1.40
C PRO A 55 -13.84 10.37 0.98
N GLY A 56 -13.10 10.48 -0.11
CA GLY A 56 -12.67 11.78 -0.65
C GLY A 56 -11.53 12.47 0.11
N THR A 57 -10.95 11.89 1.16
CA THR A 57 -9.83 12.48 1.93
C THR A 57 -8.48 12.45 1.19
N GLY A 58 -8.45 11.99 -0.05
CA GLY A 58 -7.23 11.95 -0.86
C GLY A 58 -6.31 10.76 -0.56
N LYS A 59 -6.81 9.69 0.08
CA LYS A 59 -6.01 8.48 0.36
C LYS A 59 -5.27 7.98 -0.87
N THR A 60 -5.97 7.78 -2.00
CA THR A 60 -5.34 7.26 -3.24
C THR A 60 -4.31 8.22 -3.82
N THR A 61 -4.55 9.53 -3.76
CA THR A 61 -3.57 10.54 -4.18
C THR A 61 -2.31 10.48 -3.31
N THR A 62 -2.49 10.34 -1.99
CA THR A 62 -1.38 10.18 -1.05
C THR A 62 -0.58 8.92 -1.35
N ILE A 63 -1.26 7.80 -1.65
CA ILE A 63 -0.61 6.55 -2.03
C ILE A 63 0.15 6.69 -3.36
N ALA A 64 -0.43 7.32 -4.38
CA ALA A 64 0.28 7.56 -5.64
C ALA A 64 1.61 8.32 -5.42
N ARG A 65 1.56 9.40 -4.65
CA ARG A 65 2.75 10.19 -4.28
C ARG A 65 3.77 9.35 -3.51
N LEU A 66 3.30 8.54 -2.55
CA LEU A 66 4.15 7.64 -1.78
C LEU A 66 4.84 6.59 -2.66
N LEU A 67 4.11 5.96 -3.58
CA LEU A 67 4.66 4.96 -4.49
C LEU A 67 5.74 5.58 -5.39
N VAL A 68 5.51 6.80 -5.89
CA VAL A 68 6.52 7.56 -6.65
C VAL A 68 7.79 7.80 -5.80
N LEU A 69 7.64 8.20 -4.53
CA LEU A 69 8.78 8.37 -3.63
C LEU A 69 9.54 7.06 -3.38
N ARG A 70 8.84 5.93 -3.24
CA ARG A 70 9.48 4.61 -3.07
C ARG A 70 10.26 4.18 -4.31
N ILE A 71 9.70 4.41 -5.50
CA ILE A 71 10.39 4.14 -6.76
C ILE A 71 11.62 5.05 -6.91
N ALA A 72 11.48 6.34 -6.60
CA ALA A 72 12.58 7.30 -6.65
C ALA A 72 13.70 6.95 -5.66
N GLN A 73 13.33 6.53 -4.43
CA GLN A 73 14.28 6.08 -3.41
C GLN A 73 15.08 4.87 -3.91
N ALA A 74 14.41 3.83 -4.42
CA ALA A 74 15.09 2.65 -4.96
C ALA A 74 16.07 3.02 -6.08
N ARG A 75 15.68 3.95 -6.98
CA ARG A 75 16.57 4.43 -8.04
C ARG A 75 17.78 5.20 -7.49
N ALA A 76 17.57 6.07 -6.50
CA ALA A 76 18.66 6.82 -5.86
C ALA A 76 19.67 5.89 -5.17
N ASP A 77 19.20 4.79 -4.60
CA ASP A 77 20.03 3.74 -3.99
C ASP A 77 20.66 2.78 -5.04
N GLY A 78 20.43 3.00 -6.35
CA GLY A 78 20.90 2.12 -7.43
C GLY A 78 20.22 0.74 -7.44
N ALA A 79 19.10 0.61 -6.76
CA ALA A 79 18.32 -0.63 -6.67
C ALA A 79 17.27 -0.75 -7.79
N VAL A 80 16.83 -1.96 -8.04
CA VAL A 80 15.71 -2.23 -8.95
C VAL A 80 14.42 -1.63 -8.34
N PRO A 81 13.53 -1.00 -9.15
CA PRO A 81 12.25 -0.54 -8.67
C PRO A 81 11.47 -1.64 -7.95
N PRO A 82 10.78 -1.33 -6.83
CA PRO A 82 10.07 -2.33 -6.05
C PRO A 82 8.91 -2.93 -6.85
N ARG A 83 8.69 -4.23 -6.70
CA ARG A 83 7.51 -4.93 -7.24
C ARG A 83 6.31 -4.56 -6.39
N ILE A 84 5.44 -3.73 -6.93
CA ILE A 84 4.29 -3.18 -6.21
C ILE A 84 3.03 -3.92 -6.64
N ALA A 85 2.25 -4.41 -5.69
CA ALA A 85 0.91 -4.94 -5.92
C ALA A 85 -0.15 -4.07 -5.24
N LEU A 86 -1.30 -3.95 -5.91
CA LEU A 86 -2.49 -3.30 -5.38
C LEU A 86 -3.60 -4.33 -5.24
N ALA A 87 -4.29 -4.34 -4.12
CA ALA A 87 -5.38 -5.27 -3.89
C ALA A 87 -6.54 -4.62 -3.12
N ALA A 88 -7.71 -5.23 -3.24
CA ALA A 88 -8.91 -4.86 -2.48
C ALA A 88 -9.75 -6.13 -2.20
N PRO A 89 -10.68 -6.10 -1.23
CA PRO A 89 -11.52 -7.26 -0.94
C PRO A 89 -12.46 -7.62 -2.09
N THR A 90 -12.91 -6.65 -2.88
CA THR A 90 -13.87 -6.85 -3.99
C THR A 90 -13.30 -6.41 -5.34
N GLY A 91 -13.81 -7.00 -6.43
CA GLY A 91 -13.42 -6.61 -7.80
C GLY A 91 -13.71 -5.14 -8.09
N ARG A 92 -14.89 -4.66 -7.69
CA ARG A 92 -15.27 -3.25 -7.89
C ARG A 92 -14.34 -2.28 -7.15
N ALA A 93 -13.90 -2.62 -5.93
CA ALA A 93 -12.94 -1.82 -5.19
C ALA A 93 -11.56 -1.83 -5.84
N ALA A 94 -11.10 -3.00 -6.34
CA ALA A 94 -9.85 -3.11 -7.08
C ALA A 94 -9.87 -2.25 -8.36
N ASP A 95 -10.95 -2.32 -9.15
CA ASP A 95 -11.09 -1.51 -10.37
C ASP A 95 -11.06 -0.01 -10.05
N ARG A 96 -11.80 0.44 -9.02
CA ARG A 96 -11.78 1.84 -8.55
C ARG A 96 -10.40 2.29 -8.09
N MET A 97 -9.69 1.43 -7.36
CA MET A 97 -8.33 1.72 -6.91
C MET A 97 -7.38 1.92 -8.11
N ALA A 98 -7.42 1.02 -9.08
CA ALA A 98 -6.60 1.11 -10.30
C ALA A 98 -6.91 2.37 -11.11
N GLU A 99 -8.20 2.71 -11.28
CA GLU A 99 -8.63 3.92 -11.97
C GLU A 99 -8.17 5.19 -11.25
N SER A 100 -8.37 5.25 -9.93
CA SER A 100 -7.95 6.38 -9.11
C SER A 100 -6.44 6.59 -9.13
N LEU A 101 -5.65 5.49 -9.15
CA LEU A 101 -4.19 5.59 -9.27
C LEU A 101 -3.79 6.14 -10.65
N ARG A 102 -4.43 5.70 -11.72
CA ARG A 102 -4.18 6.24 -13.08
C ARG A 102 -4.47 7.74 -13.16
N HIS A 103 -5.58 8.21 -12.60
CA HIS A 103 -5.90 9.63 -12.53
C HIS A 103 -4.87 10.41 -11.71
N ALA A 104 -4.45 9.87 -10.56
CA ALA A 104 -3.42 10.48 -9.74
C ALA A 104 -2.07 10.57 -10.49
N ALA A 105 -1.67 9.52 -11.23
CA ALA A 105 -0.46 9.54 -12.05
C ALA A 105 -0.52 10.60 -13.16
N GLN A 106 -1.69 10.76 -13.83
CA GLN A 106 -1.88 11.82 -14.82
C GLN A 106 -1.75 13.23 -14.20
N ALA A 107 -2.32 13.44 -13.01
CA ALA A 107 -2.18 14.70 -12.30
C ALA A 107 -0.72 14.97 -11.91
N LEU A 108 0.02 13.96 -11.47
CA LEU A 108 1.46 14.07 -11.14
C LEU A 108 2.29 14.37 -12.40
N ARG A 109 1.97 13.79 -13.55
CA ARG A 109 2.59 14.11 -14.85
C ARG A 109 2.40 15.58 -15.21
N ALA A 110 1.20 16.12 -14.99
CA ALA A 110 0.90 17.53 -15.21
C ALA A 110 1.68 18.47 -14.26
N LEU A 111 2.09 18.00 -13.08
CA LEU A 111 2.97 18.71 -12.16
C LEU A 111 4.46 18.58 -12.49
N GLY A 112 4.82 17.94 -13.61
CA GLY A 112 6.20 17.80 -14.06
C GLY A 112 6.98 16.70 -13.34
N ILE A 113 6.31 15.71 -12.74
CA ILE A 113 6.98 14.53 -12.20
C ILE A 113 7.51 13.66 -13.35
N ASP A 114 8.73 13.16 -13.19
CA ASP A 114 9.43 12.33 -14.17
C ASP A 114 8.58 11.13 -14.64
N ASP A 115 8.35 11.06 -15.95
CA ASP A 115 7.59 9.98 -16.58
C ASP A 115 8.12 8.59 -16.23
N ALA A 116 9.43 8.44 -16.14
CA ALA A 116 10.01 7.15 -15.79
C ALA A 116 9.69 6.69 -14.36
N LEU A 117 9.36 7.59 -13.44
CA LEU A 117 8.83 7.23 -12.11
C LEU A 117 7.36 6.83 -12.19
N LEU A 118 6.59 7.55 -13.02
CA LEU A 118 5.15 7.32 -13.18
C LEU A 118 4.87 6.01 -13.95
N ASP A 119 5.69 5.70 -14.96
CA ASP A 119 5.55 4.47 -15.75
C ASP A 119 5.92 3.20 -14.96
N ALA A 120 6.65 3.36 -13.85
CA ALA A 120 6.93 2.27 -12.90
C ALA A 120 5.80 2.00 -11.89
N LEU A 121 4.74 2.83 -11.88
CA LEU A 121 3.57 2.59 -11.05
C LEU A 121 2.76 1.38 -11.57
N PRO A 122 2.11 0.62 -10.67
CA PRO A 122 1.25 -0.49 -11.08
C PRO A 122 0.05 0.02 -11.91
N THR A 123 -0.26 -0.66 -12.99
CA THR A 123 -1.34 -0.29 -13.91
C THR A 123 -2.68 -0.93 -13.57
N GLY A 124 -2.69 -1.92 -12.68
CA GLY A 124 -3.90 -2.65 -12.28
C GLY A 124 -3.90 -3.02 -10.81
N ALA A 125 -5.05 -3.45 -10.34
CA ALA A 125 -5.25 -4.01 -9.01
C ALA A 125 -6.02 -5.33 -9.11
N SER A 126 -5.96 -6.17 -8.07
CA SER A 126 -6.67 -7.44 -8.02
C SER A 126 -7.46 -7.59 -6.72
N THR A 127 -8.36 -8.59 -6.68
CA THR A 127 -8.94 -8.96 -5.39
C THR A 127 -7.90 -9.69 -4.52
N LEU A 128 -8.04 -9.60 -3.19
CA LEU A 128 -7.17 -10.34 -2.26
C LEU A 128 -7.18 -11.85 -2.55
N HIS A 129 -8.35 -12.42 -2.83
CA HIS A 129 -8.48 -13.84 -3.20
C HIS A 129 -7.67 -14.19 -4.45
N ARG A 130 -7.75 -13.34 -5.49
CA ARG A 130 -6.99 -13.54 -6.72
C ARG A 130 -5.49 -13.38 -6.50
N LEU A 131 -5.09 -12.39 -5.70
CA LEU A 131 -3.70 -12.14 -5.35
C LEU A 131 -3.09 -13.34 -4.60
N LEU A 132 -3.82 -13.86 -3.60
CA LEU A 132 -3.38 -15.02 -2.82
C LEU A 132 -3.42 -16.34 -3.62
N GLY A 133 -4.18 -16.37 -4.71
CA GLY A 133 -4.32 -17.55 -5.57
C GLY A 133 -5.22 -18.61 -4.96
N VAL A 134 -6.53 -18.49 -5.20
CA VAL A 134 -7.53 -19.49 -4.75
C VAL A 134 -7.20 -20.87 -5.29
N ILE A 135 -7.25 -21.88 -4.42
CA ILE A 135 -7.16 -23.30 -4.78
C ILE A 135 -8.59 -23.85 -4.75
N PRO A 136 -9.12 -24.35 -5.89
CA PRO A 136 -10.47 -24.94 -5.91
C PRO A 136 -10.63 -26.02 -4.82
N GLU A 137 -11.78 -26.01 -4.15
CA GLU A 137 -12.14 -26.97 -3.11
C GLU A 137 -11.21 -27.04 -1.89
N SER A 138 -10.38 -26.00 -1.68
CA SER A 138 -9.49 -25.87 -0.51
C SER A 138 -9.73 -24.54 0.22
N PRO A 139 -9.68 -24.54 1.55
CA PRO A 139 -9.68 -23.30 2.32
C PRO A 139 -8.32 -22.55 2.27
N ASP A 140 -7.32 -23.14 1.64
CA ASP A 140 -5.98 -22.58 1.55
C ASP A 140 -5.75 -21.84 0.24
N PHE A 141 -4.70 -21.02 0.23
CA PHE A 141 -4.27 -20.23 -0.91
C PHE A 141 -2.91 -20.73 -1.42
N ARG A 142 -2.59 -20.43 -2.68
CA ARG A 142 -1.28 -20.75 -3.28
C ARG A 142 -0.15 -20.02 -2.58
N HIS A 143 -0.41 -18.74 -2.18
CA HIS A 143 0.55 -17.94 -1.46
C HIS A 143 0.26 -18.00 0.03
N HIS A 144 1.29 -18.37 0.79
CA HIS A 144 1.29 -18.57 2.24
C HIS A 144 2.72 -18.41 2.78
N ALA A 145 2.96 -18.60 4.06
CA ALA A 145 4.29 -18.43 4.68
C ALA A 145 5.42 -19.25 4.00
N GLY A 146 5.12 -20.45 3.52
CA GLY A 146 6.08 -21.29 2.79
C GLY A 146 6.23 -20.99 1.29
N HIS A 147 5.31 -20.19 0.74
CA HIS A 147 5.33 -19.72 -0.64
C HIS A 147 4.81 -18.29 -0.73
N PRO A 148 5.61 -17.30 -0.31
CA PRO A 148 5.18 -15.93 -0.19
C PRO A 148 4.88 -15.27 -1.55
N LEU A 149 4.18 -14.16 -1.51
CA LEU A 149 3.90 -13.33 -2.68
C LEU A 149 5.20 -12.77 -3.27
N PRO A 150 5.38 -12.78 -4.59
CA PRO A 150 6.57 -12.26 -5.25
C PRO A 150 6.53 -10.73 -5.38
N LEU A 151 6.48 -10.00 -4.26
CA LEU A 151 6.36 -8.54 -4.20
C LEU A 151 7.24 -7.93 -3.11
N ASP A 152 7.47 -6.63 -3.21
CA ASP A 152 8.25 -5.84 -2.25
C ASP A 152 7.37 -4.81 -1.52
N LEU A 153 6.22 -4.45 -2.12
CA LEU A 153 5.24 -3.55 -1.51
C LEU A 153 3.81 -3.97 -1.90
N LEU A 154 2.95 -4.09 -0.90
CA LEU A 154 1.52 -4.37 -1.08
C LEU A 154 0.68 -3.22 -0.51
N VAL A 155 -0.22 -2.69 -1.31
CA VAL A 155 -1.26 -1.77 -0.86
C VAL A 155 -2.61 -2.47 -0.91
N VAL A 156 -3.32 -2.47 0.20
CA VAL A 156 -4.67 -3.02 0.31
C VAL A 156 -5.65 -1.90 0.59
N ASP A 157 -6.60 -1.69 -0.31
CA ASP A 157 -7.69 -0.72 -0.11
C ASP A 157 -8.93 -1.41 0.50
N GLU A 158 -9.78 -0.60 1.12
CA GLU A 158 -10.97 -1.07 1.85
C GLU A 158 -10.65 -2.18 2.87
N ALA A 159 -9.51 -2.06 3.58
CA ALA A 159 -9.05 -3.07 4.53
C ALA A 159 -10.01 -3.28 5.72
N SER A 160 -10.90 -2.33 6.02
CA SER A 160 -11.99 -2.48 7.00
C SER A 160 -13.01 -3.56 6.63
N MET A 161 -13.13 -3.90 5.34
CA MET A 161 -14.02 -4.95 4.85
C MET A 161 -13.38 -6.35 4.84
N VAL A 162 -12.10 -6.45 5.18
CA VAL A 162 -11.36 -7.73 5.20
C VAL A 162 -11.61 -8.43 6.53
N ASP A 163 -12.11 -9.65 6.49
CA ASP A 163 -12.30 -10.46 7.68
C ASP A 163 -10.97 -10.94 8.30
N LEU A 164 -11.02 -11.35 9.56
CA LEU A 164 -9.82 -11.76 10.30
C LEU A 164 -9.12 -12.99 9.66
N PRO A 165 -9.83 -14.05 9.23
CA PRO A 165 -9.22 -15.18 8.55
C PRO A 165 -8.44 -14.78 7.29
N LEU A 166 -9.04 -13.97 6.41
CA LEU A 166 -8.38 -13.51 5.19
C LEU A 166 -7.20 -12.58 5.49
N MET A 167 -7.32 -11.70 6.49
CA MET A 167 -6.21 -10.85 6.94
C MET A 167 -5.04 -11.68 7.48
N CYS A 168 -5.31 -12.76 8.22
CA CYS A 168 -4.28 -13.68 8.69
C CYS A 168 -3.56 -14.36 7.51
N LYS A 169 -4.29 -14.90 6.55
CA LYS A 169 -3.73 -15.52 5.34
C LYS A 169 -2.91 -14.53 4.52
N LEU A 170 -3.39 -13.28 4.39
CA LEU A 170 -2.65 -12.21 3.74
C LEU A 170 -1.32 -11.92 4.46
N ALA A 171 -1.36 -11.72 5.77
CA ALA A 171 -0.17 -11.41 6.56
C ALA A 171 0.86 -12.55 6.57
N GLU A 172 0.43 -13.80 6.42
CA GLU A 172 1.30 -14.97 6.24
C GLU A 172 1.97 -14.97 4.86
N ALA A 173 1.23 -14.55 3.82
CA ALA A 173 1.72 -14.55 2.44
C ALA A 173 2.64 -13.35 2.12
N VAL A 174 2.62 -12.28 2.91
CA VAL A 174 3.53 -11.14 2.73
C VAL A 174 4.95 -11.56 3.07
N PRO A 175 5.92 -11.42 2.13
CA PRO A 175 7.30 -11.83 2.35
C PRO A 175 7.98 -10.99 3.42
N GLU A 176 9.03 -11.56 3.99
CA GLU A 176 9.89 -10.84 4.92
C GLU A 176 10.60 -9.68 4.21
N GLY A 177 10.64 -8.52 4.85
CA GLY A 177 11.19 -7.30 4.26
C GLY A 177 10.26 -6.53 3.33
N ALA A 178 9.11 -7.10 2.93
CA ALA A 178 8.12 -6.37 2.16
C ALA A 178 7.33 -5.39 3.01
N GLN A 179 6.89 -4.30 2.37
CA GLN A 179 6.02 -3.31 2.99
C GLN A 179 4.55 -3.64 2.77
N LEU A 180 3.74 -3.53 3.83
CA LEU A 180 2.28 -3.64 3.79
C LEU A 180 1.63 -2.31 4.17
N ILE A 181 0.82 -1.76 3.27
CA ILE A 181 0.03 -0.55 3.50
C ILE A 181 -1.44 -0.92 3.44
N LEU A 182 -2.15 -0.69 4.54
CA LEU A 182 -3.58 -0.91 4.65
C LEU A 182 -4.30 0.43 4.61
N LEU A 183 -5.25 0.57 3.69
CA LEU A 183 -6.12 1.74 3.60
C LEU A 183 -7.51 1.33 4.09
N GLY A 184 -8.06 2.11 4.99
CA GLY A 184 -9.37 1.83 5.54
C GLY A 184 -10.12 3.10 5.92
N ASP A 185 -11.39 2.92 6.19
CA ASP A 185 -12.26 3.94 6.73
C ASP A 185 -12.81 3.40 8.05
N PRO A 186 -12.43 3.99 9.19
CA PRO A 186 -12.87 3.52 10.50
C PRO A 186 -14.38 3.72 10.73
N ASP A 187 -15.02 4.61 9.95
CA ASP A 187 -16.44 4.89 10.06
C ASP A 187 -17.30 4.00 9.13
N GLN A 188 -16.66 3.19 8.26
CA GLN A 188 -17.38 2.18 7.48
C GLN A 188 -17.71 0.98 8.35
N LEU A 189 -18.90 0.43 8.13
CA LEU A 189 -19.37 -0.76 8.85
C LEU A 189 -18.34 -1.89 8.74
N PRO A 190 -17.92 -2.49 9.86
CA PRO A 190 -17.01 -3.63 9.85
C PRO A 190 -17.64 -4.81 9.10
N SER A 191 -16.80 -5.72 8.62
CA SER A 191 -17.26 -6.97 8.02
C SER A 191 -18.18 -7.73 8.99
N VAL A 192 -19.32 -8.16 8.54
CA VAL A 192 -20.41 -8.71 9.36
C VAL A 192 -20.00 -9.99 10.11
N GLU A 193 -18.92 -10.68 9.70
CA GLU A 193 -18.63 -12.04 10.15
C GLU A 193 -17.47 -12.20 11.14
N ALA A 194 -16.57 -11.24 11.36
CA ALA A 194 -15.38 -11.54 12.19
C ALA A 194 -14.63 -10.33 12.78
N GLY A 195 -15.30 -9.46 13.49
CA GLY A 195 -14.61 -8.43 14.28
C GLY A 195 -13.92 -7.35 13.44
N ASP A 196 -13.82 -6.16 13.98
CA ASP A 196 -13.10 -5.05 13.35
C ASP A 196 -11.59 -5.27 13.46
N VAL A 197 -11.00 -5.85 12.41
CA VAL A 197 -9.55 -6.11 12.34
C VAL A 197 -8.77 -4.81 12.43
N LEU A 198 -9.27 -3.72 11.84
CA LEU A 198 -8.60 -2.42 11.89
C LEU A 198 -8.65 -1.82 13.29
N ALA A 199 -9.78 -1.91 14.00
CA ALA A 199 -9.89 -1.47 15.39
C ALA A 199 -9.01 -2.29 16.34
N ALA A 200 -8.72 -3.54 16.00
CA ALA A 200 -7.81 -4.40 16.79
C ALA A 200 -6.32 -4.10 16.53
N ILE A 201 -6.00 -3.37 15.46
CA ILE A 201 -4.63 -2.97 15.09
C ILE A 201 -4.33 -1.54 15.58
N LEU A 202 -5.34 -0.68 15.72
CA LEU A 202 -5.25 0.67 16.25
C LEU A 202 -5.13 0.67 17.78
#